data_42157f85f732abc1ea8fe8bd929eafc0
#
_entry.id   42157f85f732abc1ea8fe8bd929eafc0
#
_cell.length_a   1.000
_cell.length_b   1.000
_cell.length_c   1.000
_cell.angle_alpha   90.00
_cell.angle_beta   90.00
_cell.angle_gamma   90.00
#
_symmetry.space_group_name_H-M   'P 1'
#
loop_
_entity.id
_entity.type
_entity.pdbx_description
1 polymer ?
#
loop_
_entity_poly.entity_id
_entity_poly.type
_entity_poly.pdbx_seq_one_letter_code
_entity_poly.pdbx_strand_id
1 'polypeptide(L)'
;EAIAPYRHDLDFPMRYRSRLEEGDSFMRMQVIPDAPPNAETEISILKRSNEFAHYHLKPVTGRKHQLRIQMCSLGIPLVNDRIYPVHFPEAVTEEMREEEFRHPLQLVAKSIRFRDPISGKIHHFESHHCLDLNSIRDFID
;
A
#
# COMPACT_ATOMS: atom_id res chain seq x y z
N GLU A 1 -0.35 4.90 -5.62
CA GLU A 1 1.04 4.53 -5.87
C GLU A 1 1.74 4.15 -4.57
N ALA A 2 2.72 3.27 -4.63
CA ALA A 2 3.48 2.84 -3.46
C ALA A 2 4.93 2.48 -3.80
N ILE A 3 5.81 2.51 -2.79
CA ILE A 3 7.15 1.93 -2.89
C ILE A 3 7.23 0.71 -1.96
N ALA A 4 7.74 -0.38 -2.52
CA ALA A 4 7.92 -1.64 -1.83
C ALA A 4 9.13 -2.40 -2.40
N PRO A 5 9.66 -3.43 -1.71
CA PRO A 5 10.70 -4.29 -2.25
C PRO A 5 10.32 -4.85 -3.63
N TYR A 6 11.31 -5.05 -4.48
CA TYR A 6 11.12 -5.73 -5.76
C TYR A 6 11.51 -7.20 -5.65
N ARG A 7 10.65 -8.07 -6.17
CA ARG A 7 10.89 -9.51 -6.24
C ARG A 7 10.91 -9.98 -7.69
N HIS A 8 11.97 -10.68 -8.07
CA HIS A 8 12.17 -11.20 -9.42
C HIS A 8 11.27 -12.40 -9.77
N ASP A 9 10.74 -13.07 -8.75
CA ASP A 9 9.87 -14.25 -8.88
C ASP A 9 8.38 -13.90 -8.99
N LEU A 10 8.04 -12.60 -8.99
CA LEU A 10 6.68 -12.11 -9.23
C LEU A 10 6.58 -11.49 -10.62
N ASP A 11 5.58 -11.92 -11.36
CA ASP A 11 5.28 -11.38 -12.68
C ASP A 11 4.33 -10.20 -12.62
N PHE A 12 4.70 -9.08 -13.22
CA PHE A 12 3.89 -7.88 -13.34
C PHE A 12 3.65 -7.49 -14.82
N PRO A 13 2.49 -6.93 -15.18
CA PRO A 13 1.37 -6.59 -14.32
C PRO A 13 0.60 -7.81 -13.84
N MET A 14 0.04 -7.74 -12.62
CA MET A 14 -0.79 -8.81 -12.06
C MET A 14 -2.11 -8.28 -11.52
N ARG A 15 -3.10 -9.17 -11.46
CA ARG A 15 -4.36 -8.96 -10.75
C ARG A 15 -4.38 -9.88 -9.53
N TYR A 16 -4.23 -9.27 -8.36
CA TYR A 16 -4.15 -10.01 -7.11
C TYR A 16 -5.50 -10.03 -6.40
N ARG A 17 -5.98 -11.24 -6.12
CA ARG A 17 -7.23 -11.49 -5.42
C ARG A 17 -6.97 -12.22 -4.12
N SER A 18 -7.62 -11.79 -3.04
CA SER A 18 -7.48 -12.41 -1.73
C SER A 18 -8.75 -12.26 -0.89
N ARG A 19 -8.89 -13.13 0.10
CA ARG A 19 -9.91 -12.97 1.14
C ARG A 19 -9.32 -12.17 2.29
N LEU A 20 -9.87 -11.00 2.57
CA LEU A 20 -9.46 -10.13 3.68
C LEU A 20 -10.53 -10.16 4.76
N GLU A 21 -10.10 -10.39 6.00
CA GLU A 21 -10.93 -10.33 7.19
C GLU A 21 -10.23 -9.54 8.29
N GLU A 22 -10.94 -9.19 9.35
CA GLU A 22 -10.33 -8.57 10.53
C GLU A 22 -9.35 -9.54 11.16
N GLY A 23 -8.19 -9.03 11.58
CA GLY A 23 -7.15 -9.80 12.24
C GLY A 23 -7.34 -9.86 13.77
N ASP A 24 -6.32 -10.34 14.46
CA ASP A 24 -6.32 -10.52 15.93
C ASP A 24 -6.48 -9.22 16.71
N SER A 25 -6.25 -8.08 16.10
CA SER A 25 -6.46 -6.76 16.68
C SER A 25 -7.32 -5.89 15.78
N PHE A 26 -8.04 -4.95 16.37
CA PHE A 26 -8.85 -3.96 15.66
C PHE A 26 -8.06 -3.18 14.58
N MET A 27 -6.76 -3.02 14.78
CA MET A 27 -5.90 -2.28 13.86
C MET A 27 -5.46 -3.07 12.64
N ARG A 28 -5.62 -4.40 12.62
CA ARG A 28 -5.06 -5.26 11.56
C ARG A 28 -6.12 -6.00 10.76
N MET A 29 -5.78 -6.21 9.50
CA MET A 29 -6.46 -7.16 8.61
C MET A 29 -5.55 -8.39 8.42
N GLN A 30 -6.15 -9.50 8.03
CA GLN A 30 -5.47 -10.74 7.67
C GLN A 30 -5.96 -11.27 6.32
N VAL A 31 -5.09 -12.02 5.65
CA VAL A 31 -5.47 -12.80 4.48
C VAL A 31 -5.88 -14.19 4.92
N ILE A 32 -7.05 -14.64 4.53
CA ILE A 32 -7.51 -16.02 4.76
C ILE A 32 -7.14 -16.87 3.56
N PRO A 33 -6.23 -17.84 3.72
CA PRO A 33 -5.83 -18.74 2.64
C PRO A 33 -7.02 -19.59 2.15
N ASP A 34 -7.00 -19.94 0.87
CA ASP A 34 -7.94 -20.89 0.24
C ASP A 34 -9.43 -20.55 0.38
N ALA A 35 -9.74 -19.30 0.71
CA ALA A 35 -11.11 -18.82 0.81
C ALA A 35 -11.52 -17.99 -0.43
N PRO A 36 -12.82 -17.95 -0.78
CA PRO A 36 -13.30 -17.13 -1.89
C PRO A 36 -12.89 -15.65 -1.72
N PRO A 37 -12.27 -15.02 -2.73
CA PRO A 37 -11.76 -13.66 -2.60
C PRO A 37 -12.89 -12.63 -2.43
N ASN A 38 -12.60 -11.61 -1.62
CA ASN A 38 -13.47 -10.43 -1.45
C ASN A 38 -12.73 -9.11 -1.72
N ALA A 39 -11.46 -9.20 -2.10
CA ALA A 39 -10.61 -8.05 -2.42
C ALA A 39 -9.82 -8.33 -3.69
N GLU A 40 -9.71 -7.30 -4.53
CA GLU A 40 -9.00 -7.37 -5.81
C GLU A 40 -8.24 -6.06 -6.06
N THR A 41 -6.97 -6.17 -6.46
CA THR A 41 -6.11 -5.05 -6.84
C THR A 41 -5.33 -5.40 -8.10
N GLU A 42 -5.32 -4.49 -9.07
CA GLU A 42 -4.40 -4.54 -10.22
C GLU A 42 -3.08 -3.86 -9.80
N ILE A 43 -1.97 -4.57 -10.01
CA ILE A 43 -0.63 -4.14 -9.58
C ILE A 43 0.28 -4.11 -10.81
N SER A 44 0.92 -2.97 -11.05
CA SER A 44 1.93 -2.82 -12.10
C SER A 44 3.12 -2.02 -11.59
N ILE A 45 4.26 -2.12 -12.29
CA ILE A 45 5.48 -1.39 -11.96
C ILE A 45 5.58 -0.16 -12.84
N LEU A 46 5.77 1.02 -12.22
CA LEU A 46 6.07 2.27 -12.91
C LEU A 46 7.57 2.43 -13.15
N LYS A 47 8.36 2.13 -12.11
CA LYS A 47 9.83 2.23 -12.13
C LYS A 47 10.40 1.22 -11.13
N ARG A 48 11.61 0.73 -11.37
CA ARG A 48 12.28 -0.17 -10.43
C ARG A 48 13.78 0.10 -10.34
N SER A 49 14.36 -0.29 -9.21
CA SER A 49 15.78 -0.54 -8.99
C SER A 49 16.02 -2.05 -8.86
N ASN A 50 17.18 -2.46 -8.37
CA ASN A 50 17.45 -3.88 -8.07
C ASN A 50 16.72 -4.37 -6.82
N GLU A 51 16.45 -3.49 -5.86
CA GLU A 51 15.92 -3.83 -4.53
C GLU A 51 14.48 -3.37 -4.32
N PHE A 52 14.08 -2.25 -4.94
CA PHE A 52 12.78 -1.63 -4.75
C PHE A 52 12.10 -1.31 -6.07
N ALA A 53 10.78 -1.23 -6.03
CA ALA A 53 9.98 -0.75 -7.14
C ALA A 53 8.93 0.28 -6.70
N HIS A 54 8.64 1.20 -7.60
CA HIS A 54 7.52 2.11 -7.54
C HIS A 54 6.35 1.45 -8.25
N TYR A 55 5.33 1.07 -7.48
CA TYR A 55 4.15 0.35 -7.95
C TYR A 55 2.99 1.30 -8.21
N HIS A 56 2.26 1.04 -9.28
CA HIS A 56 0.91 1.54 -9.48
C HIS A 56 -0.07 0.51 -8.98
N LEU A 57 -0.90 0.89 -8.02
CA LEU A 57 -1.89 0.05 -7.37
C LEU A 57 -3.28 0.59 -7.70
N LYS A 58 -4.08 -0.22 -8.39
CA LYS A 58 -5.45 0.12 -8.75
C LYS A 58 -6.42 -0.83 -8.04
N PRO A 59 -6.95 -0.43 -6.86
CA PRO A 59 -7.92 -1.24 -6.15
C PRO A 59 -9.23 -1.30 -6.93
N VAL A 60 -9.71 -2.50 -7.20
CA VAL A 60 -11.04 -2.76 -7.79
C VAL A 60 -12.09 -2.78 -6.67
N THR A 61 -11.71 -3.25 -5.50
CA THR A 61 -12.48 -3.21 -4.25
C THR A 61 -11.80 -2.25 -3.26
N GLY A 62 -12.48 -1.84 -2.20
CA GLY A 62 -11.97 -0.87 -1.22
C GLY A 62 -12.09 -1.40 0.22
N ARG A 63 -11.39 -2.48 0.57
CA ARG A 63 -11.37 -3.02 1.92
C ARG A 63 -10.36 -2.26 2.80
N LYS A 64 -10.60 -2.25 4.13
CA LYS A 64 -9.68 -1.69 5.11
C LYS A 64 -8.27 -2.24 4.90
N HIS A 65 -7.27 -1.37 4.85
CA HIS A 65 -5.85 -1.69 4.64
C HIS A 65 -5.55 -2.57 3.40
N GLN A 66 -6.47 -2.66 2.44
CA GLN A 66 -6.37 -3.62 1.33
C GLN A 66 -5.00 -3.61 0.65
N LEU A 67 -4.53 -2.45 0.20
CA LEU A 67 -3.26 -2.35 -0.53
C LEU A 67 -2.08 -2.76 0.35
N ARG A 68 -2.09 -2.38 1.62
CA ARG A 68 -1.02 -2.68 2.59
C ARG A 68 -0.91 -4.18 2.85
N ILE A 69 -2.03 -4.83 3.21
CA ILE A 69 -2.04 -6.26 3.53
C ILE A 69 -1.82 -7.13 2.29
N GLN A 70 -2.34 -6.75 1.13
CA GLN A 70 -2.14 -7.50 -0.11
C GLN A 70 -0.68 -7.45 -0.57
N MET A 71 -0.03 -6.29 -0.54
CA MET A 71 1.39 -6.17 -0.85
C MET A 71 2.24 -6.95 0.15
N CYS A 72 1.92 -6.87 1.43
CA CYS A 72 2.59 -7.66 2.46
C CYS A 72 2.45 -9.18 2.23
N SER A 73 1.26 -9.66 1.87
CA SER A 73 1.01 -11.09 1.61
C SER A 73 1.73 -11.62 0.37
N LEU A 74 2.07 -10.76 -0.57
CA LEU A 74 2.94 -11.07 -1.71
C LEU A 74 4.44 -11.11 -1.32
N GLY A 75 4.79 -10.83 -0.05
CA GLY A 75 6.17 -10.74 0.41
C GLY A 75 6.89 -9.44 0.01
N ILE A 76 6.14 -8.41 -0.36
CA ILE A 76 6.62 -7.07 -0.71
C ILE A 76 5.89 -6.00 0.13
N PRO A 77 6.07 -6.01 1.48
CA PRO A 77 5.43 -5.02 2.34
C PRO A 77 5.84 -3.59 1.94
N LEU A 78 4.94 -2.64 2.11
CA LEU A 78 5.21 -1.24 1.79
C LEU A 78 6.33 -0.69 2.68
N VAL A 79 7.19 0.13 2.11
CA VAL A 79 8.27 0.79 2.88
C VAL A 79 7.66 1.67 3.96
N ASN A 80 8.22 1.60 5.17
CA ASN A 80 7.78 2.29 6.37
C ASN A 80 6.36 1.93 6.82
N ASP A 81 5.85 0.74 6.47
CA ASP A 81 4.58 0.27 7.00
C ASP A 81 4.77 -0.19 8.46
N ARG A 82 4.09 0.46 9.40
CA ARG A 82 4.18 0.19 10.84
C ARG A 82 3.14 -0.82 11.34
N ILE A 83 2.30 -1.31 10.46
CA ILE A 83 1.26 -2.31 10.80
C ILE A 83 1.57 -3.66 10.17
N TYR A 84 2.20 -3.68 8.98
CA TYR A 84 2.50 -4.89 8.22
C TYR A 84 3.97 -4.96 7.79
N PRO A 85 4.65 -6.11 7.91
CA PRO A 85 4.17 -7.37 8.50
C PRO A 85 4.10 -7.36 10.03
N VAL A 86 4.80 -6.43 10.68
CA VAL A 86 4.90 -6.32 12.15
C VAL A 86 4.21 -5.05 12.62
N HIS A 87 3.36 -5.18 13.62
CA HIS A 87 2.74 -4.03 14.26
C HIS A 87 3.70 -3.39 15.26
N PHE A 88 4.14 -2.17 14.95
CA PHE A 88 4.88 -1.35 15.91
C PHE A 88 3.90 -0.59 16.81
N PRO A 89 4.24 -0.44 18.12
CA PRO A 89 3.41 0.34 19.03
C PRO A 89 3.27 1.79 18.55
N GLU A 90 2.18 2.43 18.93
CA GLU A 90 1.98 3.85 18.65
C GLU A 90 3.07 4.71 19.32
N ALA A 91 3.43 5.80 18.64
CA ALA A 91 4.37 6.77 19.18
C ALA A 91 3.77 7.45 20.44
N VAL A 92 4.41 7.23 21.59
CA VAL A 92 3.96 7.78 22.88
C VAL A 92 4.71 9.05 23.28
N THR A 93 5.89 9.29 22.69
CA THR A 93 6.67 10.53 22.91
C THR A 93 6.69 11.40 21.66
N GLU A 94 7.00 12.70 21.85
CA GLU A 94 7.11 13.65 20.74
C GLU A 94 8.25 13.27 19.78
N GLU A 95 9.39 12.82 20.33
CA GLU A 95 10.52 12.35 19.53
C GLU A 95 10.15 11.16 18.64
N MET A 96 9.37 10.21 19.16
CA MET A 96 8.88 9.07 18.38
C MET A 96 7.94 9.52 17.25
N ARG A 97 7.09 10.53 17.51
CA ARG A 97 6.21 11.11 16.48
C ARG A 97 7.01 11.83 15.41
N GLU A 98 8.01 12.63 15.79
CA GLU A 98 8.90 13.30 14.82
C GLU A 98 9.62 12.29 13.94
N GLU A 99 10.08 11.16 14.51
CA GLU A 99 10.72 10.09 13.74
C GLU A 99 9.74 9.44 12.76
N GLU A 100 8.50 9.19 13.18
CA GLU A 100 7.45 8.71 12.27
C GLU A 100 7.19 9.66 11.10
N PHE A 101 7.20 10.98 11.36
CA PHE A 101 7.03 11.99 10.31
C PHE A 101 8.21 12.04 9.33
N ARG A 102 9.42 11.74 9.80
CA ARG A 102 10.61 11.64 8.91
C ARG A 102 10.56 10.44 8.00
N HIS A 103 9.91 9.35 8.44
CA HIS A 103 9.81 8.08 7.72
C HIS A 103 8.35 7.70 7.41
N PRO A 104 7.65 8.48 6.57
CA PRO A 104 6.25 8.22 6.29
C PRO A 104 6.05 6.94 5.49
N LEU A 105 4.91 6.28 5.72
CA LEU A 105 4.46 5.16 4.89
C LEU A 105 4.53 5.54 3.40
N GLN A 106 5.24 4.76 2.62
CA GLN A 106 5.41 4.99 1.18
C GLN A 106 4.19 4.52 0.39
N LEU A 107 3.05 5.16 0.64
CA LEU A 107 1.77 4.95 -0.04
C LEU A 107 1.08 6.29 -0.25
N VAL A 108 0.75 6.61 -1.49
CA VAL A 108 0.04 7.83 -1.86
C VAL A 108 -1.22 7.53 -2.67
N ALA A 109 -2.34 8.13 -2.30
CA ALA A 109 -3.54 8.17 -3.12
C ALA A 109 -3.32 9.17 -4.27
N LYS A 110 -2.84 8.68 -5.42
CA LYS A 110 -2.39 9.53 -6.53
C LYS A 110 -3.54 10.19 -7.26
N SER A 111 -4.62 9.44 -7.50
CA SER A 111 -5.81 9.99 -8.15
C SER A 111 -7.07 9.28 -7.70
N ILE A 112 -8.19 9.99 -7.79
CA ILE A 112 -9.52 9.43 -7.61
C ILE A 112 -10.44 9.96 -8.70
N ARG A 113 -11.25 9.07 -9.27
CA ARG A 113 -12.30 9.40 -10.23
C ARG A 113 -13.60 8.73 -9.80
N PHE A 114 -14.66 9.51 -9.71
CA PHE A 114 -15.98 8.99 -9.34
C PHE A 114 -17.08 9.80 -10.02
N ARG A 115 -18.26 9.19 -10.09
CA ARG A 115 -19.49 9.86 -10.50
C ARG A 115 -20.22 10.30 -9.24
N ASP A 116 -20.50 11.59 -9.12
CA ASP A 116 -21.33 12.12 -8.04
C ASP A 116 -22.74 11.53 -8.13
N PRO A 117 -23.22 10.85 -7.10
CA PRO A 117 -24.53 10.17 -7.14
C PRO A 117 -25.71 11.16 -7.18
N ILE A 118 -25.51 12.41 -6.78
CA ILE A 118 -26.55 13.44 -6.75
C ILE A 118 -26.62 14.17 -8.10
N SER A 119 -25.49 14.74 -8.54
CA SER A 119 -25.43 15.56 -9.76
C SER A 119 -25.19 14.76 -11.03
N GLY A 120 -24.75 13.51 -10.93
CA GLY A 120 -24.34 12.66 -12.04
C GLY A 120 -23.02 13.08 -12.71
N LYS A 121 -22.38 14.14 -12.24
CA LYS A 121 -21.12 14.65 -12.81
C LYS A 121 -19.95 13.73 -12.47
N ILE A 122 -19.01 13.64 -13.41
CA ILE A 122 -17.74 12.93 -13.14
C ILE A 122 -16.74 13.91 -12.55
N HIS A 123 -16.17 13.52 -11.41
CA HIS A 123 -15.08 14.22 -10.77
C HIS A 123 -13.80 13.43 -10.91
N HIS A 124 -12.69 14.13 -11.13
CA HIS A 124 -11.34 13.59 -11.18
C HIS A 124 -10.41 14.51 -10.39
N PHE A 125 -9.73 13.96 -9.40
CA PHE A 125 -8.76 14.66 -8.58
C PHE A 125 -7.42 13.95 -8.65
N GLU A 126 -6.33 14.72 -8.76
CA GLU A 126 -4.96 14.22 -8.74
C GLU A 126 -4.17 14.88 -7.61
N SER A 127 -3.34 14.08 -6.94
CA SER A 127 -2.41 14.56 -5.93
C SER A 127 -1.12 15.04 -6.58
N HIS A 128 -0.60 16.17 -6.12
CA HIS A 128 0.73 16.66 -6.49
C HIS A 128 1.86 15.93 -5.74
N HIS A 129 1.55 15.15 -4.70
CA HIS A 129 2.56 14.35 -4.01
C HIS A 129 3.11 13.27 -4.93
N CYS A 130 4.43 13.12 -4.90
CA CYS A 130 5.17 12.11 -5.65
C CYS A 130 6.02 11.29 -4.69
N LEU A 131 6.01 9.98 -4.89
CA LEU A 131 6.97 9.10 -4.24
C LEU A 131 8.28 9.11 -5.04
N ASP A 132 9.41 9.14 -4.34
CA ASP A 132 10.72 9.08 -4.97
C ASP A 132 11.46 7.80 -4.57
N LEU A 133 11.68 6.94 -5.56
CA LEU A 133 12.41 5.69 -5.37
C LEU A 133 13.88 5.92 -4.94
N ASN A 134 14.47 7.07 -5.27
CA ASN A 134 15.84 7.37 -4.89
C ASN A 134 15.97 7.79 -3.42
N SER A 135 14.93 8.40 -2.85
CA SER A 135 14.93 8.82 -1.45
C SER A 135 14.89 7.65 -0.46
N ILE A 136 14.53 6.44 -0.94
CA ILE A 136 14.46 5.23 -0.09
C ILE A 136 15.82 4.82 0.47
N ARG A 137 16.92 5.14 -0.22
CA ARG A 137 18.28 4.84 0.26
C ARG A 137 18.64 5.54 1.57
N ASP A 138 17.99 6.65 1.85
CA ASP A 138 18.20 7.44 3.07
C ASP A 138 17.47 6.85 4.29
N PHE A 139 16.61 5.83 4.08
CA PHE A 139 15.78 5.20 5.11
C PHE A 139 16.24 3.79 5.52
N ILE A 140 17.31 3.25 4.92
CA ILE A 140 17.72 1.84 5.09
C ILE A 140 19.05 1.71 5.89
N ASP A 141 19.67 2.81 6.27
CA ASP A 141 20.88 2.82 7.10
C ASP A 141 20.56 2.83 8.59
#